data_bc37e278111fd1cdb62ec8dea9ec4659
#
_entry.id   bc37e278111fd1cdb62ec8dea9ec4659
#
_cell.length_a   1.000
_cell.length_b   1.000
_cell.length_c   1.000
_cell.angle_alpha   90.00
_cell.angle_beta   90.00
_cell.angle_gamma   90.00
#
_symmetry.space_group_name_H-M   'P 1'
#
loop_
_entity.id
_entity.type
_entity.pdbx_description
1 polymer ?
#
loop_
_entity_poly.entity_id
_entity_poly.type
_entity_poly.pdbx_seq_one_letter_code
_entity_poly.pdbx_strand_id
1 'polypeptide(L)'
;MKKIYLIMILFFATASGVFAQTTNIVTLMLKAKSGEAEAQNALGEAYYDGKGVTENLTEAVKWFTKAAEQENAKAQYNLGICYYYGYGVQYKDYGEAVKWYTKAAEQEYAEAQNSLGYCYEFGEGVDKNLKEAVKWYTKAAEQGLPMAQCNLGVCYKYGNGVEKNLEETIKWYTKAANQEYAQAQYYLGKAYDKGDG
;
A
#
# COMPACT_ATOMS: atom_id res chain seq x y z
N MET A 1 -45.50 5.96 -22.85
CA MET A 1 -45.49 4.99 -21.71
C MET A 1 -44.13 4.30 -21.53
N LYS A 2 -43.45 3.74 -22.55
CA LYS A 2 -42.15 3.06 -22.40
C LYS A 2 -40.99 3.92 -21.83
N LYS A 3 -40.95 5.23 -22.16
CA LYS A 3 -39.89 6.14 -21.64
C LYS A 3 -40.03 6.47 -20.14
N ILE A 4 -41.26 6.50 -19.62
CA ILE A 4 -41.54 6.78 -18.21
C ILE A 4 -41.13 5.56 -17.35
N TYR A 5 -41.38 4.34 -17.85
CA TYR A 5 -40.93 3.10 -17.17
C TYR A 5 -39.41 2.98 -17.09
N LEU A 6 -38.71 3.38 -18.15
CA LEU A 6 -37.22 3.33 -18.16
C LEU A 6 -36.60 4.31 -17.15
N ILE A 7 -37.19 5.52 -17.03
CA ILE A 7 -36.74 6.53 -16.06
C ILE A 7 -37.03 6.07 -14.61
N MET A 8 -38.20 5.46 -14.37
CA MET A 8 -38.51 4.90 -13.04
C MET A 8 -37.60 3.75 -12.67
N ILE A 9 -37.26 2.86 -13.59
CA ILE A 9 -36.33 1.75 -13.33
C ILE A 9 -34.91 2.27 -13.02
N LEU A 10 -34.45 3.29 -13.74
CA LEU A 10 -33.16 3.95 -13.46
C LEU A 10 -33.17 4.67 -12.09
N PHE A 11 -34.25 5.31 -11.70
CA PHE A 11 -34.40 5.99 -10.42
C PHE A 11 -34.45 4.98 -9.25
N PHE A 12 -35.13 3.84 -9.41
CA PHE A 12 -35.15 2.78 -8.40
C PHE A 12 -33.81 2.05 -8.29
N ALA A 13 -33.08 1.83 -9.39
CA ALA A 13 -31.76 1.21 -9.38
C ALA A 13 -30.71 2.11 -8.71
N THR A 14 -30.75 3.42 -8.96
CA THR A 14 -29.86 4.37 -8.28
C THR A 14 -30.23 4.56 -6.81
N ALA A 15 -31.52 4.60 -6.47
CA ALA A 15 -31.98 4.68 -5.10
C ALA A 15 -31.60 3.40 -4.31
N SER A 16 -31.79 2.21 -4.87
CA SER A 16 -31.37 0.96 -4.20
C SER A 16 -29.86 0.86 -4.02
N GLY A 17 -29.07 1.33 -4.98
CA GLY A 17 -27.61 1.41 -4.87
C GLY A 17 -27.15 2.38 -3.77
N VAL A 18 -27.75 3.56 -3.70
CA VAL A 18 -27.45 4.54 -2.65
C VAL A 18 -27.90 4.04 -1.29
N PHE A 19 -29.06 3.40 -1.16
CA PHE A 19 -29.52 2.80 0.11
C PHE A 19 -28.61 1.65 0.56
N ALA A 20 -28.17 0.76 -0.34
CA ALA A 20 -27.26 -0.32 -0.01
C ALA A 20 -25.89 0.23 0.46
N GLN A 21 -25.37 1.25 -0.21
CA GLN A 21 -24.09 1.88 0.16
C GLN A 21 -24.19 2.63 1.50
N THR A 22 -25.30 3.31 1.76
CA THR A 22 -25.55 4.01 3.03
C THR A 22 -25.70 3.01 4.18
N THR A 23 -26.38 1.90 3.98
CA THR A 23 -26.53 0.85 5.00
C THR A 23 -25.17 0.21 5.31
N ASN A 24 -24.32 0.02 4.31
CA ASN A 24 -23.00 -0.55 4.48
C ASN A 24 -22.09 0.38 5.32
N ILE A 25 -22.06 1.67 5.05
CA ILE A 25 -21.21 2.62 5.81
C ILE A 25 -21.71 2.80 7.25
N VAL A 26 -23.02 2.82 7.49
CA VAL A 26 -23.58 2.90 8.86
C VAL A 26 -23.19 1.65 9.66
N THR A 27 -23.29 0.47 9.08
CA THR A 27 -22.88 -0.78 9.72
C THR A 27 -21.38 -0.78 10.02
N LEU A 28 -20.56 -0.30 9.08
CA LEU A 28 -19.11 -0.14 9.28
C LEU A 28 -18.80 0.80 10.44
N MET A 29 -19.48 1.95 10.51
CA MET A 29 -19.32 2.91 11.62
C MET A 29 -19.69 2.32 12.99
N LEU A 30 -20.74 1.51 13.06
CA LEU A 30 -21.12 0.84 14.28
C LEU A 30 -20.05 -0.15 14.75
N LYS A 31 -19.55 -1.00 13.85
CA LYS A 31 -18.47 -1.95 14.12
C LYS A 31 -17.17 -1.26 14.52
N ALA A 32 -16.78 -0.20 13.83
CA ALA A 32 -15.60 0.58 14.18
C ALA A 32 -15.73 1.23 15.57
N LYS A 33 -16.93 1.74 15.91
CA LYS A 33 -17.24 2.28 17.26
C LYS A 33 -17.28 1.22 18.34
N SER A 34 -17.63 -0.03 18.02
CA SER A 34 -17.57 -1.15 18.98
C SER A 34 -16.14 -1.63 19.26
N GLY A 35 -15.15 -1.14 18.50
CA GLY A 35 -13.73 -1.42 18.74
C GLY A 35 -13.12 -2.45 17.80
N GLU A 36 -13.85 -2.95 16.79
CA GLU A 36 -13.31 -3.92 15.82
C GLU A 36 -12.20 -3.28 14.98
N ALA A 37 -10.94 -3.78 15.09
CA ALA A 37 -9.77 -3.20 14.45
C ALA A 37 -9.88 -3.16 12.92
N GLU A 38 -10.37 -4.25 12.29
CA GLU A 38 -10.61 -4.32 10.86
C GLU A 38 -11.64 -3.29 10.39
N ALA A 39 -12.71 -3.10 11.17
CA ALA A 39 -13.73 -2.11 10.87
C ALA A 39 -13.21 -0.68 11.05
N GLN A 40 -12.35 -0.45 12.02
CA GLN A 40 -11.68 0.83 12.22
C GLN A 40 -10.75 1.14 11.06
N ASN A 41 -9.92 0.18 10.62
CA ASN A 41 -9.09 0.37 9.43
C ASN A 41 -9.93 0.66 8.18
N ALA A 42 -10.98 -0.14 7.94
CA ALA A 42 -11.86 0.05 6.79
C ALA A 42 -12.59 1.40 6.82
N LEU A 43 -12.97 1.90 8.01
CA LEU A 43 -13.56 3.23 8.15
C LEU A 43 -12.53 4.33 7.90
N GLY A 44 -11.27 4.12 8.32
CA GLY A 44 -10.15 4.99 7.97
C GLY A 44 -9.97 5.09 6.44
N GLU A 45 -9.97 3.96 5.74
CA GLU A 45 -9.91 3.90 4.27
C GLU A 45 -11.11 4.61 3.62
N ALA A 46 -12.31 4.44 4.18
CA ALA A 46 -13.50 5.13 3.68
C ALA A 46 -13.38 6.66 3.78
N TYR A 47 -12.86 7.18 4.90
CA TYR A 47 -12.58 8.61 5.04
C TYR A 47 -11.40 9.09 4.19
N TYR A 48 -10.39 8.24 3.97
CA TYR A 48 -9.24 8.56 3.13
C TYR A 48 -9.62 8.72 1.66
N ASP A 49 -10.47 7.80 1.16
CA ASP A 49 -10.89 7.76 -0.25
C ASP A 49 -12.21 8.53 -0.52
N GLY A 50 -12.92 8.98 0.51
CA GLY A 50 -14.27 9.55 0.36
C GLY A 50 -15.34 8.53 -0.05
N LYS A 51 -15.13 7.23 0.26
CA LYS A 51 -16.05 6.15 -0.13
C LYS A 51 -17.21 6.00 0.86
N GLY A 52 -18.41 6.42 0.47
CA GLY A 52 -19.61 6.39 1.31
C GLY A 52 -19.65 7.45 2.43
N VAL A 53 -18.61 8.24 2.58
CA VAL A 53 -18.47 9.41 3.44
C VAL A 53 -17.74 10.51 2.68
N THR A 54 -17.86 11.75 3.15
CA THR A 54 -17.01 12.84 2.62
C THR A 54 -15.55 12.58 3.02
N GLU A 55 -14.62 12.75 2.08
CA GLU A 55 -13.17 12.65 2.32
C GLU A 55 -12.77 13.52 3.51
N ASN A 56 -12.05 12.91 4.44
CA ASN A 56 -11.51 13.58 5.61
C ASN A 56 -10.26 12.86 6.11
N LEU A 57 -9.11 13.32 5.67
CA LEU A 57 -7.82 12.70 5.99
C LEU A 57 -7.51 12.73 7.50
N THR A 58 -7.96 13.77 8.22
CA THR A 58 -7.79 13.83 9.68
C THR A 58 -8.62 12.77 10.41
N GLU A 59 -9.86 12.53 9.97
CA GLU A 59 -10.67 11.43 10.50
C GLU A 59 -10.09 10.06 10.11
N ALA A 60 -9.56 9.92 8.87
CA ALA A 60 -8.87 8.71 8.44
C ALA A 60 -7.71 8.37 9.39
N VAL A 61 -6.84 9.33 9.70
CA VAL A 61 -5.72 9.14 10.64
C VAL A 61 -6.21 8.70 12.01
N LYS A 62 -7.28 9.30 12.55
CA LYS A 62 -7.83 8.89 13.85
C LYS A 62 -8.28 7.43 13.87
N TRP A 63 -8.91 6.97 12.79
CA TRP A 63 -9.39 5.60 12.69
C TRP A 63 -8.24 4.62 12.44
N PHE A 64 -7.27 4.98 11.58
CA PHE A 64 -6.04 4.19 11.40
C PHE A 64 -5.28 4.06 12.72
N THR A 65 -5.14 5.13 13.50
CA THR A 65 -4.47 5.09 14.80
C THR A 65 -5.12 4.08 15.74
N LYS A 66 -6.45 4.12 15.88
CA LYS A 66 -7.19 3.18 16.73
C LYS A 66 -6.97 1.71 16.33
N ALA A 67 -6.98 1.42 15.03
CA ALA A 67 -6.73 0.08 14.52
C ALA A 67 -5.26 -0.33 14.66
N ALA A 68 -4.33 0.60 14.42
CA ALA A 68 -2.89 0.37 14.53
C ALA A 68 -2.44 0.09 15.97
N GLU A 69 -3.07 0.74 16.95
CA GLU A 69 -2.87 0.48 18.38
C GLU A 69 -3.36 -0.92 18.81
N GLN A 70 -4.27 -1.53 18.04
CA GLN A 70 -4.73 -2.91 18.19
C GLN A 70 -3.92 -3.89 17.30
N GLU A 71 -2.73 -3.50 16.88
CA GLU A 71 -1.80 -4.32 16.09
C GLU A 71 -2.33 -4.72 14.70
N ASN A 72 -3.32 -4.00 14.15
CA ASN A 72 -3.75 -4.23 12.78
C ASN A 72 -2.65 -3.77 11.80
N ALA A 73 -1.97 -4.73 11.16
CA ALA A 73 -0.80 -4.46 10.30
C ALA A 73 -1.13 -3.52 9.12
N LYS A 74 -2.31 -3.69 8.52
CA LYS A 74 -2.75 -2.82 7.41
C LYS A 74 -2.97 -1.38 7.88
N ALA A 75 -3.57 -1.20 9.06
CA ALA A 75 -3.75 0.13 9.64
C ALA A 75 -2.42 0.78 10.02
N GLN A 76 -1.48 0.02 10.56
CA GLN A 76 -0.11 0.49 10.82
C GLN A 76 0.56 0.98 9.54
N TYR A 77 0.45 0.22 8.45
CA TYR A 77 0.94 0.63 7.15
C TYR A 77 0.25 1.91 6.64
N ASN A 78 -1.08 1.98 6.69
CA ASN A 78 -1.85 3.16 6.29
C ASN A 78 -1.47 4.41 7.11
N LEU A 79 -1.26 4.24 8.41
CA LEU A 79 -0.81 5.32 9.29
C LEU A 79 0.63 5.75 8.93
N GLY A 80 1.50 4.81 8.61
CA GLY A 80 2.83 5.10 8.06
C GLY A 80 2.78 5.94 6.79
N ILE A 81 1.89 5.63 5.85
CA ILE A 81 1.62 6.45 4.65
C ILE A 81 1.20 7.87 5.02
N CYS A 82 0.29 8.01 5.99
CA CYS A 82 -0.18 9.31 6.43
C CYS A 82 0.97 10.18 6.95
N TYR A 83 1.86 9.64 7.77
CA TYR A 83 3.03 10.36 8.24
C TYR A 83 4.07 10.62 7.14
N TYR A 84 4.27 9.65 6.25
CA TYR A 84 5.23 9.76 5.15
C TYR A 84 4.89 10.91 4.19
N TYR A 85 3.62 11.04 3.81
CA TYR A 85 3.14 12.07 2.88
C TYR A 85 2.59 13.33 3.56
N GLY A 86 2.32 13.28 4.86
CA GLY A 86 1.69 14.39 5.59
C GLY A 86 0.17 14.43 5.44
N TYR A 87 -0.47 13.28 5.16
CA TYR A 87 -1.91 13.21 4.94
C TYR A 87 -2.68 13.16 6.27
N GLY A 88 -3.49 14.18 6.54
CA GLY A 88 -4.34 14.26 7.73
C GLY A 88 -3.59 14.43 9.07
N VAL A 89 -2.26 14.53 9.05
CA VAL A 89 -1.39 14.84 10.18
C VAL A 89 -0.92 16.29 10.11
N GLN A 90 -0.39 16.82 11.21
CA GLN A 90 0.03 18.22 11.29
C GLN A 90 1.20 18.55 10.34
N TYR A 91 2.12 17.61 10.18
CA TYR A 91 3.30 17.72 9.31
C TYR A 91 3.77 16.33 8.90
N LYS A 92 4.52 16.30 7.79
CA LYS A 92 5.19 15.10 7.33
C LYS A 92 6.27 14.70 8.33
N ASP A 93 6.31 13.41 8.69
CA ASP A 93 7.30 12.85 9.62
C ASP A 93 7.74 11.46 9.15
N TYR A 94 8.90 11.41 8.51
CA TYR A 94 9.49 10.16 8.04
C TYR A 94 9.91 9.22 9.19
N GLY A 95 10.30 9.77 10.34
CA GLY A 95 10.66 8.96 11.52
C GLY A 95 9.45 8.23 12.09
N GLU A 96 8.31 8.93 12.22
CA GLU A 96 7.04 8.29 12.60
C GLU A 96 6.56 7.29 11.53
N ALA A 97 6.68 7.63 10.25
CA ALA A 97 6.34 6.69 9.17
C ALA A 97 7.12 5.38 9.28
N VAL A 98 8.43 5.46 9.47
CA VAL A 98 9.30 4.29 9.64
C VAL A 98 8.91 3.46 10.84
N LYS A 99 8.57 4.06 11.97
CA LYS A 99 8.12 3.31 13.16
C LYS A 99 6.87 2.47 12.85
N TRP A 100 5.90 3.06 12.14
CA TRP A 100 4.68 2.37 11.78
C TRP A 100 4.90 1.32 10.68
N TYR A 101 5.72 1.63 9.67
CA TYR A 101 6.12 0.63 8.66
C TYR A 101 6.86 -0.54 9.30
N THR A 102 7.75 -0.30 10.27
CA THR A 102 8.47 -1.38 10.98
C THR A 102 7.49 -2.31 11.68
N LYS A 103 6.52 -1.77 12.44
CA LYS A 103 5.51 -2.59 13.12
C LYS A 103 4.72 -3.48 12.14
N ALA A 104 4.28 -2.91 11.02
CA ALA A 104 3.56 -3.67 10.00
C ALA A 104 4.47 -4.69 9.28
N ALA A 105 5.72 -4.33 9.00
CA ALA A 105 6.70 -5.18 8.33
C ALA A 105 7.12 -6.39 9.19
N GLU A 106 7.19 -6.22 10.50
CA GLU A 106 7.43 -7.30 11.47
C GLU A 106 6.28 -8.30 11.53
N GLN A 107 5.07 -7.86 11.21
CA GLN A 107 3.88 -8.70 11.02
C GLN A 107 3.77 -9.27 9.59
N GLU A 108 4.85 -9.26 8.84
CA GLU A 108 4.94 -9.81 7.48
C GLU A 108 4.04 -9.09 6.44
N TYR A 109 3.62 -7.83 6.71
CA TYR A 109 2.86 -7.06 5.73
C TYR A 109 3.78 -6.60 4.59
N ALA A 110 3.62 -7.19 3.40
CA ALA A 110 4.57 -7.06 2.28
C ALA A 110 4.75 -5.61 1.80
N GLU A 111 3.67 -4.83 1.74
CA GLU A 111 3.73 -3.43 1.33
C GLU A 111 4.52 -2.58 2.34
N ALA A 112 4.40 -2.87 3.63
CA ALA A 112 5.20 -2.20 4.65
C ALA A 112 6.67 -2.59 4.59
N GLN A 113 6.97 -3.87 4.33
CA GLN A 113 8.35 -4.33 4.12
C GLN A 113 8.98 -3.61 2.92
N ASN A 114 8.25 -3.49 1.81
CA ASN A 114 8.75 -2.74 0.65
C ASN A 114 8.97 -1.25 0.98
N SER A 115 8.04 -0.62 1.68
CA SER A 115 8.17 0.79 2.07
C SER A 115 9.32 1.02 3.04
N LEU A 116 9.54 0.10 3.98
CA LEU A 116 10.67 0.14 4.89
C LEU A 116 12.00 -0.04 4.14
N GLY A 117 12.05 -0.95 3.15
CA GLY A 117 13.18 -1.09 2.24
C GLY A 117 13.51 0.21 1.53
N TYR A 118 12.50 0.90 1.04
CA TYR A 118 12.64 2.23 0.41
C TYR A 118 13.21 3.26 1.39
N CYS A 119 12.68 3.33 2.61
CA CYS A 119 13.20 4.24 3.63
C CYS A 119 14.69 4.02 3.91
N TYR A 120 15.14 2.77 4.01
CA TYR A 120 16.56 2.43 4.17
C TYR A 120 17.40 2.74 2.93
N GLU A 121 16.85 2.56 1.71
CA GLU A 121 17.56 2.86 0.47
C GLU A 121 17.90 4.35 0.32
N PHE A 122 16.94 5.21 0.69
CA PHE A 122 17.08 6.66 0.52
C PHE A 122 17.49 7.40 1.79
N GLY A 123 17.43 6.77 2.97
CA GLY A 123 17.73 7.41 4.26
C GLY A 123 16.59 8.31 4.74
N GLU A 124 15.35 7.93 4.47
CA GLU A 124 14.17 8.69 4.88
C GLU A 124 13.63 8.20 6.23
N GLY A 125 13.81 9.00 7.27
CA GLY A 125 13.42 8.68 8.65
C GLY A 125 14.32 7.68 9.36
N VAL A 126 15.31 7.13 8.68
CA VAL A 126 16.37 6.24 9.19
C VAL A 126 17.70 6.55 8.50
N ASP A 127 18.81 6.13 9.09
CA ASP A 127 20.10 6.18 8.41
C ASP A 127 20.08 5.30 7.17
N LYS A 128 20.62 5.83 6.06
CA LYS A 128 20.71 5.09 4.81
C LYS A 128 21.50 3.79 4.99
N ASN A 129 20.88 2.68 4.61
CA ASN A 129 21.49 1.36 4.69
C ASN A 129 21.00 0.44 3.58
N LEU A 130 21.78 0.35 2.50
CA LEU A 130 21.43 -0.45 1.33
C LEU A 130 21.30 -1.95 1.62
N LYS A 131 22.05 -2.48 2.60
CA LYS A 131 21.94 -3.91 2.98
C LYS A 131 20.60 -4.19 3.68
N GLU A 132 20.18 -3.32 4.59
CA GLU A 132 18.86 -3.43 5.21
C GLU A 132 17.74 -3.23 4.17
N ALA A 133 17.91 -2.30 3.21
CA ALA A 133 16.95 -2.13 2.12
C ALA A 133 16.75 -3.44 1.34
N VAL A 134 17.85 -4.08 0.91
CA VAL A 134 17.79 -5.39 0.21
C VAL A 134 17.09 -6.45 1.05
N LYS A 135 17.39 -6.54 2.33
CA LYS A 135 16.76 -7.51 3.23
C LYS A 135 15.25 -7.35 3.28
N TRP A 136 14.75 -6.11 3.38
CA TRP A 136 13.33 -5.83 3.43
C TRP A 136 12.66 -6.03 2.06
N TYR A 137 13.31 -5.59 0.97
CA TYR A 137 12.83 -5.88 -0.38
C TYR A 137 12.75 -7.38 -0.66
N THR A 138 13.74 -8.17 -0.20
CA THR A 138 13.73 -9.63 -0.36
C THR A 138 12.51 -10.25 0.32
N LYS A 139 12.24 -9.90 1.58
CA LYS A 139 11.07 -10.40 2.30
C LYS A 139 9.76 -10.12 1.56
N ALA A 140 9.56 -8.89 1.10
CA ALA A 140 8.36 -8.52 0.34
C ALA A 140 8.31 -9.19 -1.05
N ALA A 141 9.44 -9.34 -1.73
CA ALA A 141 9.54 -9.98 -3.03
C ALA A 141 9.27 -11.49 -2.98
N GLU A 142 9.70 -12.17 -1.91
CA GLU A 142 9.42 -13.59 -1.65
C GLU A 142 7.93 -13.83 -1.38
N GLN A 143 7.22 -12.88 -0.79
CA GLN A 143 5.76 -12.88 -0.66
C GLN A 143 5.03 -12.61 -1.98
N GLY A 144 5.75 -12.31 -3.04
CA GLY A 144 5.18 -12.12 -4.36
C GLY A 144 4.86 -10.67 -4.72
N LEU A 145 5.17 -9.66 -3.88
CA LEU A 145 4.86 -8.26 -4.18
C LEU A 145 5.63 -7.78 -5.43
N PRO A 146 4.95 -7.43 -6.55
CA PRO A 146 5.63 -7.12 -7.81
C PRO A 146 6.56 -5.90 -7.72
N MET A 147 6.16 -4.89 -6.96
CA MET A 147 6.98 -3.70 -6.72
C MET A 147 8.29 -4.05 -6.01
N ALA A 148 8.23 -4.90 -4.98
CA ALA A 148 9.42 -5.33 -4.25
C ALA A 148 10.34 -6.23 -5.10
N GLN A 149 9.75 -7.11 -5.94
CA GLN A 149 10.51 -7.91 -6.90
C GLN A 149 11.26 -7.00 -7.89
N CYS A 150 10.60 -5.96 -8.38
CA CYS A 150 11.23 -4.98 -9.26
C CYS A 150 12.36 -4.22 -8.54
N ASN A 151 12.14 -3.74 -7.32
CA ASN A 151 13.15 -3.04 -6.52
C ASN A 151 14.35 -3.94 -6.22
N LEU A 152 14.13 -5.20 -5.86
CA LEU A 152 15.19 -6.18 -5.64
C LEU A 152 15.99 -6.45 -6.92
N GLY A 153 15.32 -6.54 -8.07
CA GLY A 153 15.98 -6.64 -9.38
C GLY A 153 16.88 -5.43 -9.66
N VAL A 154 16.44 -4.21 -9.29
CA VAL A 154 17.25 -2.99 -9.38
C VAL A 154 18.48 -3.09 -8.48
N CYS A 155 18.33 -3.58 -7.25
CA CYS A 155 19.45 -3.75 -6.33
C CYS A 155 20.52 -4.68 -6.90
N TYR A 156 20.14 -5.83 -7.47
CA TYR A 156 21.09 -6.75 -8.12
C TYR A 156 21.72 -6.18 -9.37
N LYS A 157 20.97 -5.40 -10.16
CA LYS A 157 21.49 -4.77 -11.39
C LYS A 157 22.63 -3.81 -11.12
N TYR A 158 22.50 -3.00 -10.06
CA TYR A 158 23.47 -1.94 -9.75
C TYR A 158 24.46 -2.30 -8.64
N GLY A 159 24.24 -3.41 -7.93
CA GLY A 159 25.04 -3.79 -6.77
C GLY A 159 24.71 -2.95 -5.53
N ASN A 160 23.46 -2.47 -5.42
CA ASN A 160 23.01 -1.66 -4.31
C ASN A 160 22.74 -2.53 -3.07
N GLY A 161 23.67 -2.57 -2.12
CA GLY A 161 23.54 -3.35 -0.88
C GLY A 161 23.74 -4.88 -1.04
N VAL A 162 23.97 -5.34 -2.25
CA VAL A 162 24.19 -6.74 -2.65
C VAL A 162 25.20 -6.78 -3.78
N GLU A 163 25.89 -7.89 -3.96
CA GLU A 163 26.76 -8.08 -5.12
C GLU A 163 25.97 -8.00 -6.44
N LYS A 164 26.53 -7.29 -7.43
CA LYS A 164 25.91 -7.18 -8.74
C LYS A 164 25.74 -8.54 -9.38
N ASN A 165 24.50 -8.86 -9.79
CA ASN A 165 24.17 -10.14 -10.41
C ASN A 165 23.07 -9.96 -11.46
N LEU A 166 23.42 -10.10 -12.73
CA LEU A 166 22.47 -9.91 -13.84
C LEU A 166 21.49 -11.07 -13.95
N GLU A 167 21.86 -12.29 -13.60
CA GLU A 167 20.96 -13.44 -13.58
C GLU A 167 19.84 -13.23 -12.56
N GLU A 168 20.17 -12.85 -11.31
CA GLU A 168 19.17 -12.50 -10.31
C GLU A 168 18.35 -11.28 -10.74
N THR A 169 18.94 -10.29 -11.42
CA THR A 169 18.21 -9.14 -11.98
C THR A 169 17.10 -9.60 -12.92
N ILE A 170 17.43 -10.42 -13.93
CA ILE A 170 16.48 -10.94 -14.91
C ILE A 170 15.40 -11.79 -14.22
N LYS A 171 15.79 -12.66 -13.31
CA LYS A 171 14.89 -13.51 -12.55
C LYS A 171 13.83 -12.71 -11.81
N TRP A 172 14.23 -11.66 -11.09
CA TRP A 172 13.31 -10.84 -10.31
C TRP A 172 12.44 -9.94 -11.17
N TYR A 173 13.01 -9.34 -12.24
CA TYR A 173 12.20 -8.58 -13.21
C TYR A 173 11.18 -9.47 -13.91
N THR A 174 11.55 -10.71 -14.29
CA THR A 174 10.63 -11.67 -14.91
C THR A 174 9.46 -12.01 -13.98
N LYS A 175 9.73 -12.26 -12.69
CA LYS A 175 8.66 -12.52 -11.71
C LYS A 175 7.67 -11.36 -11.62
N ALA A 176 8.16 -10.13 -11.55
CA ALA A 176 7.30 -8.96 -11.50
C ALA A 176 6.58 -8.70 -12.84
N ALA A 177 7.26 -8.89 -13.97
CA ALA A 177 6.70 -8.71 -15.32
C ALA A 177 5.56 -9.71 -15.61
N ASN A 178 5.69 -10.95 -15.15
CA ASN A 178 4.63 -11.98 -15.25
C ASN A 178 3.36 -11.62 -14.46
N GLN A 179 3.45 -10.69 -13.50
CA GLN A 179 2.33 -10.12 -12.78
C GLN A 179 1.84 -8.80 -13.41
N GLU A 180 2.19 -8.56 -14.67
CA GLU A 180 1.80 -7.37 -15.44
C GLU A 180 2.32 -6.04 -14.85
N TYR A 181 3.37 -6.09 -14.01
CA TYR A 181 3.97 -4.88 -13.46
C TYR A 181 4.76 -4.12 -14.53
N ALA A 182 4.17 -3.04 -15.04
CA ALA A 182 4.66 -2.32 -16.22
C ALA A 182 6.13 -1.87 -16.12
N GLN A 183 6.56 -1.42 -14.93
CA GLN A 183 7.94 -0.99 -14.72
C GLN A 183 8.94 -2.15 -14.86
N ALA A 184 8.58 -3.34 -14.39
CA ALA A 184 9.41 -4.53 -14.54
C ALA A 184 9.46 -5.01 -16.00
N GLN A 185 8.35 -4.95 -16.73
CA GLN A 185 8.31 -5.26 -18.16
C GLN A 185 9.25 -4.34 -18.96
N TYR A 186 9.20 -3.03 -18.64
CA TYR A 186 10.11 -2.06 -19.25
C TYR A 186 11.59 -2.35 -18.94
N TYR A 187 11.92 -2.66 -17.68
CA TYR A 187 13.29 -2.96 -17.28
C TYR A 187 13.79 -4.27 -17.86
N LEU A 188 12.93 -5.27 -17.96
CA LEU A 188 13.25 -6.56 -18.57
C LEU A 188 13.53 -6.40 -20.08
N GLY A 189 12.68 -5.66 -20.81
CA GLY A 189 12.92 -5.33 -22.22
C GLY A 189 14.28 -4.64 -22.42
N LYS A 190 14.58 -3.64 -21.59
CA LYS A 190 15.89 -2.95 -21.64
C LYS A 190 17.10 -3.84 -21.32
N ALA A 191 16.93 -4.84 -20.48
CA ALA A 191 17.99 -5.77 -20.15
C ALA A 191 18.32 -6.64 -21.38
N TYR A 192 17.30 -7.18 -22.06
CA TYR A 192 17.49 -7.96 -23.29
C TYR A 192 18.07 -7.13 -24.45
N ASP A 193 17.60 -5.88 -24.64
CA ASP A 193 18.15 -5.00 -25.70
C ASP A 193 19.65 -4.73 -25.55
N LYS A 194 20.15 -4.75 -24.29
CA LYS A 194 21.59 -4.56 -24.00
C LYS A 194 22.41 -5.84 -24.00
N GLY A 195 21.79 -6.99 -24.21
CA GLY A 195 22.46 -8.29 -24.15
C GLY A 195 22.81 -8.70 -22.70
N ASP A 196 22.08 -8.19 -21.73
CA ASP A 196 22.27 -8.50 -20.30
C ASP A 196 21.48 -9.77 -19.88
N GLY A 197 20.87 -10.51 -20.86
CA GLY A 197 20.03 -11.69 -20.61
C GLY A 197 20.36 -12.89 -21.47
#